data_a1f1b27c76c7b75edeb35630961d01ab
#
_entry.id   a1f1b27c76c7b75edeb35630961d01ab
#
_cell.length_a   1.000
_cell.length_b   1.000
_cell.length_c   1.000
_cell.angle_alpha   90.00
_cell.angle_beta   90.00
_cell.angle_gamma   90.00
#
_symmetry.space_group_name_H-M   'P 1'
#
loop_
_entity.id
_entity.type
_entity.pdbx_description
1 polymer ?
#
loop_
_entity_poly.entity_id
_entity_poly.type
_entity_poly.pdbx_seq_one_letter_code
_entity_poly.pdbx_strand_id
1 'polypeptide(L)'
;NSYDEAYAFARELAEQSGYRFLSAFDDPDVIAGQGTIGMELAPHAPDVVIVPIGGGGLASGVALALKSQGVRIIGAQVEGVDSMARAIKGDVREIAPVATLADGVKVKIPGFLTRRLCASLLDDVVIVREAELRETLVRLALEEHVIAEGAGALALAAGRRVAGKRKCAVVSGGNIDATVLSTLLSEVRPSPPRKPRRRNAERLRSRVAPNAPRPSRNEQPNIIAPAVEETLW
;
A
#
# COMPACT_ATOMS: atom_id res chain seq x y z
N ASN A 1 -6.31 -9.12 23.71
CA ASN A 1 -5.49 -7.96 23.32
C ASN A 1 -6.00 -7.45 21.97
N SER A 2 -6.67 -6.32 21.97
CA SER A 2 -7.19 -5.65 20.78
C SER A 2 -6.63 -4.23 20.67
N TYR A 3 -6.72 -3.63 19.47
CA TYR A 3 -6.37 -2.20 19.28
C TYR A 3 -7.18 -1.30 20.22
N ASP A 4 -8.48 -1.57 20.40
CA ASP A 4 -9.36 -0.75 21.22
C ASP A 4 -8.98 -0.79 22.71
N GLU A 5 -8.56 -1.96 23.22
CA GLU A 5 -8.05 -2.09 24.60
C GLU A 5 -6.75 -1.31 24.78
N ALA A 6 -5.80 -1.43 23.81
CA ALA A 6 -4.55 -0.69 23.85
C ALA A 6 -4.79 0.83 23.75
N TYR A 7 -5.74 1.26 22.91
CA TYR A 7 -6.13 2.66 22.77
C TYR A 7 -6.71 3.22 24.08
N ALA A 8 -7.65 2.50 24.72
CA ALA A 8 -8.25 2.91 25.97
C ALA A 8 -7.19 3.02 27.09
N PHE A 9 -6.32 2.01 27.20
CA PHE A 9 -5.23 1.99 28.18
C PHE A 9 -4.24 3.14 27.97
N ALA A 10 -3.84 3.41 26.71
CA ALA A 10 -2.92 4.49 26.40
C ALA A 10 -3.50 5.87 26.72
N ARG A 11 -4.81 6.07 26.51
CA ARG A 11 -5.49 7.30 26.91
C ARG A 11 -5.52 7.49 28.44
N GLU A 12 -5.89 6.45 29.15
CA GLU A 12 -5.92 6.46 30.62
C GLU A 12 -4.51 6.76 31.19
N LEU A 13 -3.47 6.09 30.66
CA LEU A 13 -2.09 6.33 31.07
C LEU A 13 -1.65 7.77 30.80
N ALA A 14 -2.01 8.34 29.66
CA ALA A 14 -1.69 9.72 29.32
C ALA A 14 -2.36 10.71 30.29
N GLU A 15 -3.63 10.50 30.63
CA GLU A 15 -4.36 11.32 31.59
C GLU A 15 -3.73 11.24 32.99
N GLN A 16 -3.38 10.03 33.46
CA GLN A 16 -2.77 9.83 34.78
C GLN A 16 -1.34 10.38 34.89
N SER A 17 -0.58 10.34 33.81
CA SER A 17 0.84 10.71 33.80
C SER A 17 1.11 12.10 33.24
N GLY A 18 0.08 12.85 32.84
CA GLY A 18 0.23 14.17 32.23
C GLY A 18 0.88 14.14 30.83
N TYR A 19 0.89 12.98 30.15
CA TYR A 19 1.38 12.86 28.79
C TYR A 19 0.33 13.29 27.78
N ARG A 20 0.79 13.82 26.62
CA ARG A 20 -0.09 14.04 25.48
C ARG A 20 -0.39 12.70 24.82
N PHE A 21 -1.66 12.33 24.74
CA PHE A 21 -2.07 11.21 23.88
C PHE A 21 -2.03 11.64 22.42
N LEU A 22 -1.35 10.86 21.59
CA LEU A 22 -1.29 11.03 20.14
C LEU A 22 -2.02 9.86 19.47
N SER A 23 -3.10 10.16 18.75
CA SER A 23 -3.83 9.13 18.00
C SER A 23 -3.00 8.63 16.82
N ALA A 24 -3.01 7.32 16.59
CA ALA A 24 -2.29 6.70 15.48
C ALA A 24 -2.79 7.14 14.09
N PHE A 25 -3.97 7.73 13.98
CA PHE A 25 -4.56 8.13 12.69
C PHE A 25 -5.43 9.41 12.77
N ASP A 26 -6.05 9.72 13.92
CA ASP A 26 -7.01 10.82 14.07
C ASP A 26 -6.37 12.02 14.77
N ASP A 27 -5.23 12.45 14.29
CA ASP A 27 -4.45 13.59 14.76
C ASP A 27 -3.93 14.39 13.57
N PRO A 28 -4.03 15.73 13.56
CA PRO A 28 -3.59 16.57 12.46
C PRO A 28 -2.11 16.39 12.08
N ASP A 29 -1.24 16.24 13.07
CA ASP A 29 0.21 16.11 12.84
C ASP A 29 0.52 14.75 12.22
N VAL A 30 -0.16 13.67 12.68
CA VAL A 30 -0.05 12.34 12.09
C VAL A 30 -0.56 12.35 10.64
N ILE A 31 -1.71 12.96 10.38
CA ILE A 31 -2.27 13.08 9.03
C ILE A 31 -1.31 13.85 8.11
N ALA A 32 -0.72 14.95 8.59
CA ALA A 32 0.25 15.74 7.83
C ALA A 32 1.50 14.89 7.49
N GLY A 33 2.01 14.12 8.45
CA GLY A 33 3.11 13.18 8.22
C GLY A 33 2.80 12.17 7.12
N GLN A 34 1.57 11.60 7.09
CA GLN A 34 1.15 10.68 6.02
C GLN A 34 1.04 11.39 4.65
N GLY A 35 0.82 12.70 4.64
CA GLY A 35 0.78 13.52 3.43
C GLY A 35 2.11 13.54 2.67
N THR A 36 3.24 13.27 3.32
CA THR A 36 4.56 13.21 2.66
C THR A 36 4.61 12.17 1.54
N ILE A 37 3.89 11.05 1.68
CA ILE A 37 3.74 10.05 0.60
C ILE A 37 3.11 10.69 -0.64
N GLY A 38 2.07 11.50 -0.45
CA GLY A 38 1.44 12.22 -1.55
C GLY A 38 2.39 13.22 -2.21
N MET A 39 3.23 13.91 -1.43
CA MET A 39 4.26 14.80 -1.96
C MET A 39 5.31 14.06 -2.80
N GLU A 40 5.73 12.87 -2.37
CA GLU A 40 6.64 12.01 -3.14
C GLU A 40 6.00 11.47 -4.42
N LEU A 41 4.70 11.23 -4.43
CA LEU A 41 3.96 10.76 -5.61
C LEU A 41 3.66 11.86 -6.62
N ALA A 42 3.52 13.11 -6.20
CA ALA A 42 3.14 14.24 -7.05
C ALA A 42 4.01 14.40 -8.31
N PRO A 43 5.36 14.31 -8.28
CA PRO A 43 6.21 14.43 -9.47
C PRO A 43 5.94 13.34 -10.52
N HIS A 44 5.39 12.19 -10.13
CA HIS A 44 5.04 11.09 -11.04
C HIS A 44 3.70 11.31 -11.76
N ALA A 45 2.97 12.36 -11.41
CA ALA A 45 1.68 12.78 -11.98
C ALA A 45 0.70 11.61 -12.17
N PRO A 46 0.33 10.85 -11.12
CA PRO A 46 -0.62 9.77 -11.24
C PRO A 46 -2.02 10.28 -11.60
N ASP A 47 -2.78 9.52 -12.37
CA ASP A 47 -4.20 9.83 -12.63
C ASP A 47 -5.07 9.40 -11.44
N VAL A 48 -4.64 8.37 -10.73
CA VAL A 48 -5.33 7.83 -9.56
C VAL A 48 -4.34 7.20 -8.59
N VAL A 49 -4.56 7.46 -7.31
CA VAL A 49 -3.83 6.83 -6.19
C VAL A 49 -4.81 6.02 -5.36
N ILE A 50 -4.42 4.78 -5.07
CA ILE A 50 -5.21 3.85 -4.26
C ILE A 50 -4.50 3.67 -2.92
N VAL A 51 -5.21 3.83 -1.81
CA VAL A 51 -4.64 3.88 -0.45
C VAL A 51 -5.42 2.94 0.46
N PRO A 52 -4.77 2.07 1.26
CA PRO A 52 -5.48 1.26 2.25
C PRO A 52 -6.06 2.13 3.37
N ILE A 53 -7.22 1.73 3.88
CA ILE A 53 -7.91 2.47 4.95
C ILE A 53 -8.21 1.56 6.14
N GLY A 54 -7.61 1.88 7.29
CA GLY A 54 -8.08 1.50 8.59
C GLY A 54 -8.80 2.68 9.25
N GLY A 55 -8.13 3.40 10.14
CA GLY A 55 -8.65 4.62 10.78
C GLY A 55 -8.70 5.87 9.89
N GLY A 56 -8.07 5.84 8.72
CA GLY A 56 -8.17 6.90 7.71
C GLY A 56 -7.01 7.89 7.67
N GLY A 57 -6.03 7.83 8.58
CA GLY A 57 -4.91 8.79 8.64
C GLY A 57 -4.10 8.85 7.37
N LEU A 58 -3.65 7.68 6.87
CA LEU A 58 -2.88 7.56 5.63
C LEU A 58 -3.66 8.10 4.42
N ALA A 59 -4.91 7.66 4.25
CA ALA A 59 -5.74 8.08 3.14
C ALA A 59 -6.04 9.59 3.17
N SER A 60 -6.29 10.15 4.36
CA SER A 60 -6.49 11.59 4.56
C SER A 60 -5.26 12.40 4.17
N GLY A 61 -4.07 12.01 4.64
CA GLY A 61 -2.83 12.70 4.35
C GLY A 61 -2.48 12.69 2.86
N VAL A 62 -2.52 11.52 2.24
CA VAL A 62 -2.27 11.37 0.79
C VAL A 62 -3.27 12.20 -0.03
N ALA A 63 -4.56 12.16 0.37
CA ALA A 63 -5.60 12.92 -0.32
C ALA A 63 -5.39 14.43 -0.20
N LEU A 64 -5.06 14.95 0.98
CA LEU A 64 -4.75 16.36 1.19
C LEU A 64 -3.61 16.85 0.28
N ALA A 65 -2.57 16.04 0.13
CA ALA A 65 -1.40 16.40 -0.68
C ALA A 65 -1.68 16.38 -2.19
N LEU A 66 -2.57 15.52 -2.68
CA LEU A 66 -2.74 15.28 -4.11
C LEU A 66 -4.04 15.82 -4.72
N LYS A 67 -5.08 16.04 -3.91
CA LYS A 67 -6.42 16.37 -4.44
C LYS A 67 -6.44 17.68 -5.23
N SER A 68 -5.68 18.68 -4.80
CA SER A 68 -5.57 19.97 -5.51
C SER A 68 -4.93 19.86 -6.90
N GLN A 69 -4.24 18.75 -7.19
CA GLN A 69 -3.60 18.46 -8.47
C GLN A 69 -4.52 17.67 -9.43
N GLY A 70 -5.79 17.48 -9.06
CA GLY A 70 -6.76 16.73 -9.87
C GLY A 70 -6.61 15.22 -9.84
N VAL A 71 -5.79 14.69 -8.92
CA VAL A 71 -5.59 13.24 -8.75
C VAL A 71 -6.83 12.62 -8.10
N ARG A 72 -7.31 11.51 -8.66
CA ARG A 72 -8.37 10.71 -8.03
C ARG A 72 -7.81 9.89 -6.89
N ILE A 73 -8.46 9.92 -5.74
CA ILE A 73 -8.03 9.17 -4.55
C ILE A 73 -9.07 8.10 -4.22
N ILE A 74 -8.66 6.85 -4.28
CA ILE A 74 -9.52 5.70 -4.02
C ILE A 74 -9.06 5.01 -2.74
N GLY A 75 -9.98 4.87 -1.80
CA GLY A 75 -9.76 4.07 -0.60
C GLY A 75 -9.86 2.57 -0.87
N ALA A 76 -9.16 1.74 -0.10
CA ALA A 76 -9.28 0.30 -0.13
C ALA A 76 -9.53 -0.24 1.28
N GLN A 77 -10.62 -0.98 1.46
CA GLN A 77 -10.95 -1.73 2.68
C GLN A 77 -11.21 -3.19 2.34
N VAL A 78 -11.19 -4.06 3.34
CA VAL A 78 -11.51 -5.48 3.16
C VAL A 78 -12.96 -5.77 3.59
N GLU A 79 -13.57 -6.76 2.99
CA GLU A 79 -14.93 -7.18 3.34
C GLU A 79 -15.06 -7.52 4.84
N GLY A 80 -16.15 -7.04 5.47
CA GLY A 80 -16.37 -7.18 6.90
C GLY A 80 -15.53 -6.25 7.79
N VAL A 81 -14.62 -5.43 7.22
CA VAL A 81 -13.89 -4.35 7.90
C VAL A 81 -14.02 -3.07 7.06
N ASP A 82 -15.26 -2.66 6.83
CA ASP A 82 -15.64 -1.57 5.93
C ASP A 82 -16.16 -0.32 6.67
N SER A 83 -15.66 -0.10 7.89
CA SER A 83 -16.12 0.96 8.79
C SER A 83 -16.07 2.36 8.18
N MET A 84 -14.99 2.70 7.44
CA MET A 84 -14.86 4.00 6.79
C MET A 84 -15.84 4.13 5.61
N ALA A 85 -15.98 3.10 4.79
CA ALA A 85 -16.92 3.12 3.66
C ALA A 85 -18.38 3.31 4.11
N ARG A 86 -18.76 2.73 5.25
CA ARG A 86 -20.06 2.96 5.89
C ARG A 86 -20.16 4.37 6.46
N ALA A 87 -19.12 4.81 7.17
CA ALA A 87 -19.12 6.12 7.83
C ALA A 87 -19.23 7.29 6.86
N ILE A 88 -18.60 7.20 5.69
CA ILE A 88 -18.73 8.17 4.59
C ILE A 88 -20.20 8.28 4.11
N LYS A 89 -20.95 7.17 4.18
CA LYS A 89 -22.37 7.10 3.81
C LYS A 89 -23.31 7.45 4.99
N GLY A 90 -22.76 7.87 6.12
CA GLY A 90 -23.53 8.28 7.30
C GLY A 90 -23.76 7.17 8.34
N ASP A 91 -23.32 5.93 8.10
CA ASP A 91 -23.39 4.85 9.09
C ASP A 91 -22.10 4.78 9.90
N VAL A 92 -22.10 5.38 11.08
CA VAL A 92 -20.95 5.46 12.00
C VAL A 92 -21.01 4.43 13.12
N ARG A 93 -21.87 3.44 13.02
CA ARG A 93 -21.98 2.39 14.03
C ARG A 93 -20.70 1.53 14.05
N GLU A 94 -20.36 1.04 15.22
CA GLU A 94 -19.26 0.09 15.38
C GLU A 94 -19.52 -1.18 14.56
N ILE A 95 -18.48 -1.62 13.83
CA ILE A 95 -18.54 -2.91 13.13
C ILE A 95 -18.08 -4.04 14.06
N ALA A 96 -18.66 -5.23 13.89
CA ALA A 96 -18.19 -6.41 14.58
C ALA A 96 -16.84 -6.85 13.99
N PRO A 97 -15.85 -7.25 14.82
CA PRO A 97 -14.58 -7.77 14.33
C PRO A 97 -14.77 -9.03 13.49
N VAL A 98 -14.11 -9.09 12.33
CA VAL A 98 -14.03 -10.28 11.49
C VAL A 98 -12.59 -10.76 11.37
N ALA A 99 -12.41 -12.03 11.12
CA ALA A 99 -11.10 -12.59 10.80
C ALA A 99 -10.69 -12.13 9.38
N THR A 100 -9.50 -11.55 9.25
CA THR A 100 -8.92 -11.13 7.98
C THR A 100 -7.41 -11.13 8.06
N LEU A 101 -6.73 -11.33 6.94
CA LEU A 101 -5.28 -11.12 6.80
C LEU A 101 -4.87 -9.65 6.94
N ALA A 102 -5.80 -8.72 6.71
CA ALA A 102 -5.57 -7.28 6.84
C ALA A 102 -5.85 -6.78 8.26
N ASP A 103 -5.24 -7.39 9.29
CA ASP A 103 -5.47 -7.01 10.68
C ASP A 103 -5.04 -5.58 11.01
N GLY A 104 -4.04 -5.04 10.35
CA GLY A 104 -3.62 -3.64 10.49
C GLY A 104 -4.67 -2.59 10.09
N VAL A 105 -5.77 -2.98 9.42
CA VAL A 105 -6.90 -2.08 9.10
C VAL A 105 -8.16 -2.39 9.91
N LYS A 106 -8.11 -3.27 10.90
CA LYS A 106 -9.25 -3.63 11.78
C LYS A 106 -9.64 -2.48 12.72
N VAL A 107 -10.16 -1.40 12.18
CA VAL A 107 -10.67 -0.27 12.95
C VAL A 107 -12.19 -0.34 12.96
N LYS A 108 -12.76 -0.52 14.16
CA LYS A 108 -14.21 -0.66 14.34
C LYS A 108 -14.97 0.63 14.05
N ILE A 109 -14.39 1.76 14.50
CA ILE A 109 -14.96 3.09 14.31
C ILE A 109 -13.85 3.99 13.77
N PRO A 110 -14.01 4.62 12.58
CA PRO A 110 -13.04 5.59 12.05
C PRO A 110 -12.95 6.83 12.96
N GLY A 111 -11.82 7.53 12.86
CA GLY A 111 -11.63 8.78 13.59
C GLY A 111 -12.63 9.87 13.19
N PHE A 112 -12.81 10.84 14.05
CA PHE A 112 -13.73 11.95 13.78
C PHE A 112 -13.22 12.86 12.66
N LEU A 113 -11.93 13.26 12.72
CA LEU A 113 -11.29 14.12 11.72
C LEU A 113 -11.08 13.36 10.40
N THR A 114 -10.50 12.15 10.48
CA THR A 114 -10.21 11.34 9.30
C THR A 114 -11.45 10.97 8.52
N ARG A 115 -12.58 10.69 9.19
CA ARG A 115 -13.86 10.43 8.54
C ARG A 115 -14.34 11.62 7.72
N ARG A 116 -14.25 12.84 8.27
CA ARG A 116 -14.65 14.06 7.56
C ARG A 116 -13.75 14.32 6.36
N LEU A 117 -12.45 14.14 6.51
CA LEU A 117 -11.49 14.28 5.42
C LEU A 117 -11.73 13.23 4.33
N CYS A 118 -11.88 11.97 4.68
CA CYS A 118 -12.18 10.91 3.74
C CYS A 118 -13.49 11.15 2.98
N ALA A 119 -14.55 11.59 3.68
CA ALA A 119 -15.85 11.90 3.06
C ALA A 119 -15.75 13.04 2.04
N SER A 120 -14.86 14.02 2.25
CA SER A 120 -14.72 15.18 1.35
C SER A 120 -13.69 14.97 0.24
N LEU A 121 -12.69 14.11 0.43
CA LEU A 121 -11.51 14.02 -0.45
C LEU A 121 -11.44 12.74 -1.26
N LEU A 122 -12.01 11.63 -0.78
CA LEU A 122 -11.99 10.37 -1.54
C LEU A 122 -13.04 10.41 -2.65
N ASP A 123 -12.68 9.87 -3.81
CA ASP A 123 -13.60 9.73 -4.94
C ASP A 123 -14.42 8.44 -4.83
N ASP A 124 -13.88 7.40 -4.19
CA ASP A 124 -14.55 6.12 -3.97
C ASP A 124 -13.82 5.27 -2.91
N VAL A 125 -14.48 4.22 -2.43
CA VAL A 125 -13.87 3.18 -1.58
C VAL A 125 -14.19 1.80 -2.14
N VAL A 126 -13.15 1.07 -2.51
CA VAL A 126 -13.25 -0.31 -3.02
C VAL A 126 -13.17 -1.30 -1.86
N ILE A 127 -14.14 -2.17 -1.76
CA ILE A 127 -14.12 -3.28 -0.79
C ILE A 127 -13.51 -4.50 -1.45
N VAL A 128 -12.36 -4.92 -0.94
CA VAL A 128 -11.58 -6.08 -1.41
C VAL A 128 -12.08 -7.33 -0.72
N ARG A 129 -12.25 -8.42 -1.45
CA ARG A 129 -12.57 -9.72 -0.85
C ARG A 129 -11.30 -10.36 -0.27
N GLU A 130 -11.45 -11.12 0.81
CA GLU A 130 -10.33 -11.81 1.45
C GLU A 130 -9.53 -12.71 0.47
N ALA A 131 -10.23 -13.38 -0.44
CA ALA A 131 -9.58 -14.21 -1.46
C ALA A 131 -8.72 -13.38 -2.45
N GLU A 132 -9.13 -12.17 -2.81
CA GLU A 132 -8.37 -11.27 -3.68
C GLU A 132 -7.13 -10.72 -2.97
N LEU A 133 -7.26 -10.44 -1.68
CA LEU A 133 -6.14 -10.02 -0.84
C LEU A 133 -5.09 -11.13 -0.74
N ARG A 134 -5.51 -12.35 -0.44
CA ARG A 134 -4.67 -13.55 -0.37
C ARG A 134 -3.89 -13.77 -1.67
N GLU A 135 -4.57 -13.74 -2.81
CA GLU A 135 -3.93 -13.85 -4.13
C GLU A 135 -2.89 -12.73 -4.36
N THR A 136 -3.22 -11.51 -3.93
CA THR A 136 -2.33 -10.35 -4.11
C THR A 136 -1.07 -10.45 -3.28
N LEU A 137 -1.16 -10.92 -2.02
CA LEU A 137 0.00 -11.16 -1.15
C LEU A 137 0.96 -12.19 -1.76
N VAL A 138 0.42 -13.30 -2.24
CA VAL A 138 1.20 -14.34 -2.90
C VAL A 138 1.90 -13.79 -4.15
N ARG A 139 1.20 -13.01 -4.97
CA ARG A 139 1.78 -12.42 -6.18
C ARG A 139 2.86 -11.40 -5.87
N LEU A 140 2.67 -10.54 -4.86
CA LEU A 140 3.70 -9.62 -4.39
C LEU A 140 4.98 -10.37 -4.01
N ALA A 141 4.85 -11.44 -3.23
CA ALA A 141 6.01 -12.23 -2.79
C ALA A 141 6.71 -12.96 -3.94
N LEU A 142 5.97 -13.64 -4.82
CA LEU A 142 6.54 -14.54 -5.82
C LEU A 142 6.85 -13.87 -7.17
N GLU A 143 6.10 -12.84 -7.56
CA GLU A 143 6.27 -12.19 -8.87
C GLU A 143 7.04 -10.88 -8.78
N GLU A 144 6.81 -10.12 -7.72
CA GLU A 144 7.42 -8.78 -7.53
C GLU A 144 8.55 -8.78 -6.47
N HIS A 145 8.72 -9.89 -5.74
CA HIS A 145 9.72 -10.06 -4.67
C HIS A 145 9.56 -9.02 -3.54
N VAL A 146 8.32 -8.61 -3.28
CA VAL A 146 7.95 -7.67 -2.23
C VAL A 146 7.19 -8.42 -1.14
N ILE A 147 7.69 -8.37 0.08
CA ILE A 147 6.99 -8.89 1.26
C ILE A 147 6.10 -7.77 1.81
N ALA A 148 4.79 -7.99 1.75
CA ALA A 148 3.79 -7.09 2.30
C ALA A 148 2.93 -7.83 3.33
N GLU A 149 2.37 -7.09 4.29
CA GLU A 149 1.30 -7.58 5.16
C GLU A 149 -0.07 -7.40 4.50
N GLY A 150 -1.12 -8.00 5.08
CA GLY A 150 -2.47 -7.93 4.52
C GLY A 150 -2.96 -6.50 4.32
N ALA A 151 -2.82 -5.65 5.33
CA ALA A 151 -3.19 -4.23 5.24
C ALA A 151 -2.41 -3.50 4.13
N GLY A 152 -1.10 -3.79 4.02
CA GLY A 152 -0.23 -3.19 3.01
C GLY A 152 -0.59 -3.57 1.57
N ALA A 153 -1.11 -4.77 1.34
CA ALA A 153 -1.47 -5.26 0.01
C ALA A 153 -2.84 -4.81 -0.51
N LEU A 154 -3.70 -4.25 0.36
CA LEU A 154 -5.09 -3.90 0.03
C LEU A 154 -5.22 -2.95 -1.17
N ALA A 155 -4.40 -1.90 -1.22
CA ALA A 155 -4.46 -0.93 -2.31
C ALA A 155 -4.15 -1.58 -3.67
N LEU A 156 -3.18 -2.49 -3.72
CA LEU A 156 -2.84 -3.21 -4.94
C LEU A 156 -3.96 -4.18 -5.35
N ALA A 157 -4.57 -4.87 -4.39
CA ALA A 157 -5.72 -5.74 -4.64
C ALA A 157 -6.90 -4.95 -5.23
N ALA A 158 -7.24 -3.80 -4.64
CA ALA A 158 -8.27 -2.89 -5.14
C ALA A 158 -7.97 -2.34 -6.53
N GLY A 159 -6.69 -2.10 -6.84
CA GLY A 159 -6.22 -1.51 -8.09
C GLY A 159 -6.62 -2.29 -9.34
N ARG A 160 -6.97 -3.56 -9.22
CA ARG A 160 -7.47 -4.40 -10.34
C ARG A 160 -8.85 -3.93 -10.86
N ARG A 161 -9.64 -3.28 -10.00
CA ARG A 161 -11.00 -2.77 -10.33
C ARG A 161 -11.02 -1.27 -10.61
N VAL A 162 -9.94 -0.57 -10.37
CA VAL A 162 -9.84 0.89 -10.54
C VAL A 162 -9.35 1.22 -11.94
N ALA A 163 -10.09 2.05 -12.66
CA ALA A 163 -9.69 2.54 -13.99
C ALA A 163 -8.70 3.72 -13.85
N GLY A 164 -7.73 3.79 -14.77
CA GLY A 164 -6.72 4.84 -14.84
C GLY A 164 -5.54 4.43 -15.72
N LYS A 165 -4.87 5.37 -16.37
CA LYS A 165 -3.70 5.10 -17.20
C LYS A 165 -2.42 4.98 -16.35
N ARG A 166 -2.23 5.93 -15.41
CA ARG A 166 -1.12 5.96 -14.46
C ARG A 166 -1.67 5.73 -13.05
N LYS A 167 -1.86 4.46 -12.70
CA LYS A 167 -2.34 4.05 -11.40
C LYS A 167 -1.18 3.87 -10.44
N CYS A 168 -1.31 4.40 -9.24
CA CYS A 168 -0.41 4.15 -8.13
C CYS A 168 -1.20 3.45 -7.01
N ALA A 169 -0.69 2.34 -6.51
CA ALA A 169 -1.21 1.66 -5.32
C ALA A 169 -0.16 1.72 -4.22
N VAL A 170 -0.52 2.24 -3.07
CA VAL A 170 0.39 2.37 -1.93
C VAL A 170 0.48 1.02 -1.21
N VAL A 171 1.65 0.37 -1.28
CA VAL A 171 1.98 -0.80 -0.46
C VAL A 171 2.58 -0.29 0.84
N SER A 172 1.78 -0.22 1.90
CA SER A 172 2.06 0.59 3.08
C SER A 172 2.80 -0.13 4.21
N GLY A 173 2.82 -1.46 4.23
CA GLY A 173 3.43 -2.21 5.32
C GLY A 173 3.85 -3.62 4.93
N GLY A 174 4.83 -4.16 5.66
CA GLY A 174 5.41 -5.49 5.41
C GLY A 174 5.59 -6.34 6.67
N ASN A 175 4.98 -5.97 7.81
CA ASN A 175 5.10 -6.68 9.08
C ASN A 175 4.18 -7.90 9.13
N ILE A 176 4.39 -8.86 8.22
CA ILE A 176 3.62 -10.10 8.17
C ILE A 176 4.28 -11.17 9.04
N ASP A 177 3.47 -11.94 9.78
CA ASP A 177 3.95 -13.11 10.52
C ASP A 177 4.49 -14.18 9.54
N ALA A 178 5.67 -14.73 9.87
CA ALA A 178 6.35 -15.72 9.02
C ALA A 178 5.51 -17.00 8.83
N THR A 179 4.73 -17.39 9.83
CA THR A 179 3.84 -18.56 9.75
C THR A 179 2.68 -18.29 8.80
N VAL A 180 2.10 -17.09 8.85
CA VAL A 180 1.05 -16.66 7.94
C VAL A 180 1.57 -16.63 6.51
N LEU A 181 2.74 -16.02 6.27
CA LEU A 181 3.36 -15.99 4.95
C LEU A 181 3.67 -17.40 4.42
N SER A 182 4.26 -18.27 5.24
CA SER A 182 4.55 -19.65 4.88
C SER A 182 3.28 -20.42 4.48
N THR A 183 2.20 -20.25 5.24
CA THR A 183 0.90 -20.86 4.94
C THR A 183 0.37 -20.38 3.59
N LEU A 184 0.38 -19.06 3.35
CA LEU A 184 -0.05 -18.47 2.07
C LEU A 184 0.72 -19.04 0.89
N LEU A 185 2.04 -19.16 1.01
CA LEU A 185 2.90 -19.67 -0.05
C LEU A 185 2.72 -21.18 -0.27
N SER A 186 2.43 -21.95 0.75
CA SER A 186 2.19 -23.41 0.65
C SER A 186 0.88 -23.77 -0.06
N GLU A 187 -0.10 -22.87 -0.04
CA GLU A 187 -1.39 -23.05 -0.73
C GLU A 187 -1.29 -22.80 -2.24
N VAL A 188 -0.17 -22.26 -2.69
CA VAL A 188 0.05 -21.99 -4.12
C VAL A 188 0.25 -23.31 -4.85
N ARG A 189 -0.70 -23.69 -5.68
CA ARG A 189 -0.45 -24.76 -6.67
C ARG A 189 0.62 -24.25 -7.63
N PRO A 190 1.67 -25.05 -7.93
CA PRO A 190 2.68 -24.64 -8.88
C PRO A 190 1.99 -24.30 -10.21
N SER A 191 1.94 -23.02 -10.55
CA SER A 191 1.50 -22.59 -11.86
C SER A 191 2.51 -23.10 -12.89
N PRO A 192 2.07 -23.59 -14.05
CA PRO A 192 3.00 -23.95 -15.11
C PRO A 192 3.90 -22.74 -15.41
N PRO A 193 5.20 -22.96 -15.69
CA PRO A 193 6.15 -21.89 -15.93
C PRO A 193 5.60 -20.93 -16.98
N ARG A 194 5.50 -19.65 -16.65
CA ARG A 194 5.07 -18.62 -17.61
C ARG A 194 6.01 -18.70 -18.81
N LYS A 195 5.45 -18.91 -20.00
CA LYS A 195 6.22 -18.78 -21.24
C LYS A 195 6.92 -17.41 -21.19
N PRO A 196 8.25 -17.36 -21.43
CA PRO A 196 8.97 -16.09 -21.41
C PRO A 196 8.22 -15.11 -22.32
N ARG A 197 7.86 -13.93 -21.79
CA ARG A 197 7.33 -12.85 -22.62
C ARG A 197 8.36 -12.65 -23.72
N ARG A 198 8.00 -12.91 -24.97
CA ARG A 198 8.81 -12.54 -26.13
C ARG A 198 8.95 -11.01 -26.06
N ARG A 199 9.93 -10.54 -25.30
CA ARG A 199 10.40 -9.16 -25.42
C ARG A 199 10.83 -9.04 -26.87
N ASN A 200 10.33 -8.02 -27.55
CA ASN A 200 10.66 -7.63 -28.92
C ASN A 200 12.17 -7.75 -29.23
N ALA A 201 12.69 -8.94 -29.32
CA ALA A 201 14.04 -9.20 -29.84
C ALA A 201 14.19 -8.72 -31.30
N GLU A 202 13.07 -8.61 -32.02
CA GLU A 202 13.06 -8.05 -33.38
C GLU A 202 13.26 -6.52 -33.40
N ARG A 203 12.80 -5.75 -32.40
CA ARG A 203 13.05 -4.29 -32.34
C ARG A 203 14.49 -3.93 -31.98
N LEU A 204 15.23 -4.82 -31.31
CA LEU A 204 16.66 -4.57 -31.04
C LEU A 204 17.53 -4.89 -32.27
N ARG A 205 17.16 -5.84 -33.10
CA ARG A 205 17.93 -6.19 -34.30
C ARG A 205 17.86 -5.13 -35.40
N SER A 206 16.80 -4.34 -35.47
CA SER A 206 16.64 -3.27 -36.48
C SER A 206 17.33 -1.95 -36.11
N ARG A 207 17.94 -1.84 -34.92
CA ARG A 207 18.67 -0.61 -34.45
C ARG A 207 20.18 -0.78 -34.42
N VAL A 208 20.71 -1.93 -34.73
CA VAL A 208 22.16 -2.09 -34.91
C VAL A 208 22.47 -1.77 -36.37
N ALA A 209 23.04 -0.60 -36.59
CA ALA A 209 23.54 -0.21 -37.89
C ALA A 209 24.61 -1.22 -38.39
N PRO A 210 24.62 -1.60 -39.66
CA PRO A 210 25.47 -2.66 -40.17
C PRO A 210 26.97 -2.34 -40.28
N ASN A 211 27.46 -1.22 -39.70
CA ASN A 211 28.85 -0.76 -39.85
C ASN A 211 29.49 -0.25 -38.55
N ALA A 212 29.47 -1.04 -37.48
CA ALA A 212 30.35 -0.77 -36.35
C ALA A 212 31.57 -1.69 -36.43
N PRO A 213 32.83 -1.17 -36.37
CA PRO A 213 34.03 -2.01 -36.36
C PRO A 213 34.06 -2.87 -35.09
N ARG A 214 34.46 -4.16 -35.25
CA ARG A 214 34.62 -5.06 -34.11
C ARG A 214 35.74 -4.56 -33.21
N PRO A 215 35.53 -4.46 -31.87
CA PRO A 215 36.60 -4.14 -30.95
C PRO A 215 37.66 -5.26 -30.96
N SER A 216 38.92 -4.86 -30.87
CA SER A 216 40.08 -5.76 -30.79
C SER A 216 40.05 -6.60 -29.48
N ARG A 217 40.61 -7.81 -29.54
CA ARG A 217 40.49 -8.91 -28.57
C ARG A 217 41.23 -8.69 -27.24
N ASN A 218 41.63 -7.48 -26.87
CA ASN A 218 42.56 -7.24 -25.72
C ASN A 218 42.13 -6.15 -24.74
N GLU A 219 40.85 -5.77 -24.66
CA GLU A 219 40.41 -4.88 -23.60
C GLU A 219 39.40 -5.61 -22.67
N GLN A 220 39.90 -5.98 -21.48
CA GLN A 220 39.02 -6.42 -20.39
C GLN A 220 38.27 -5.21 -19.86
N PRO A 221 36.93 -5.28 -19.68
CA PRO A 221 36.18 -4.20 -19.07
C PRO A 221 36.52 -4.13 -17.58
N ASN A 222 37.01 -2.97 -17.14
CA ASN A 222 37.11 -2.61 -15.72
C ASN A 222 35.68 -2.49 -15.17
N ILE A 223 35.26 -3.48 -14.41
CA ILE A 223 34.03 -3.42 -13.63
C ILE A 223 34.34 -2.64 -12.36
N ILE A 224 33.97 -1.37 -12.32
CA ILE A 224 33.96 -0.59 -11.08
C ILE A 224 32.68 -0.96 -10.35
N ALA A 225 32.81 -1.76 -9.30
CA ALA A 225 31.73 -2.00 -8.34
C ALA A 225 31.53 -0.71 -7.51
N PRO A 226 30.28 -0.25 -7.30
CA PRO A 226 30.06 0.84 -6.35
C PRO A 226 30.37 0.35 -4.94
N ALA A 227 31.14 1.15 -4.21
CA ALA A 227 31.41 0.93 -2.79
C ALA A 227 30.11 0.99 -2.01
N VAL A 228 29.80 -0.11 -1.32
CA VAL A 228 28.71 -0.13 -0.33
C VAL A 228 29.29 0.49 0.93
N GLU A 229 28.92 1.72 1.24
CA GLU A 229 29.14 2.28 2.58
C GLU A 229 28.15 1.59 3.55
N GLU A 230 28.73 0.77 4.42
CA GLU A 230 28.05 0.30 5.62
C GLU A 230 27.77 1.50 6.53
N THR A 231 26.51 1.82 6.72
CA THR A 231 26.08 2.57 7.90
C THR A 231 24.95 1.79 8.56
N LEU A 232 25.36 0.99 9.53
CA LEU A 232 24.52 0.45 10.60
C LEU A 232 23.91 1.60 11.40
N TRP A 233 22.58 1.61 11.58
CA TRP A 233 21.81 1.74 12.85
C TRP A 233 20.35 1.46 12.58
#